data_4f0f4a99281355c4be7210be1933ad1f
#
_entry.id   4f0f4a99281355c4be7210be1933ad1f
#
_cell.length_a   1.000
_cell.length_b   1.000
_cell.length_c   1.000
_cell.angle_alpha   90.00
_cell.angle_beta   90.00
_cell.angle_gamma   90.00
#
_symmetry.space_group_name_H-M   'P 1'
#
loop_
_entity.id
_entity.type
_entity.pdbx_description
1 polymer ?
#
loop_
_entity_poly.entity_id
_entity_poly.type
_entity_poly.pdbx_seq_one_letter_code
_entity_poly.pdbx_strand_id
1 'polypeptide(L)'
;IKDILDQSRLERQSLEVRRETINEQLVINNIDVQTVIVALPEDAEESAWAERIDGLNKKIMNLGAINMAAIEEFDAETQRQQYLEAQYLDLKDALTTLDNAIKKIDRETRTKFKETFDKINANFSALFPKLFGGGKAYLEIVGDDLLNAGVTVMAMPPGKKALTAVSLVFSIFQLNPAPFCMLDEVDAPLDESNVVRFSNLIKEMSASVQFIIITHNKTTMEIANQLVGVTMKEPGVSRLVSVDINEAVELAIA
;
A
#
# COMPACT_ATOMS: atom_id res chain seq x y z
N ILE A 1 -39.82 -65.90 -75.23
CA ILE A 1 -39.53 -64.53 -75.65
C ILE A 1 -40.43 -63.53 -74.88
N LYS A 2 -41.77 -63.84 -74.78
CA LYS A 2 -42.72 -62.91 -74.11
C LYS A 2 -42.42 -62.78 -72.61
N ASP A 3 -42.10 -63.88 -71.92
CA ASP A 3 -41.79 -63.90 -70.51
C ASP A 3 -40.50 -63.07 -70.14
N ILE A 4 -39.50 -63.19 -71.04
CA ILE A 4 -38.24 -62.41 -70.88
C ILE A 4 -38.48 -60.92 -71.08
N LEU A 5 -39.38 -60.54 -72.01
CA LEU A 5 -39.73 -59.14 -72.25
C LEU A 5 -40.54 -58.54 -71.10
N ASP A 6 -41.45 -59.31 -70.54
CA ASP A 6 -42.23 -58.88 -69.38
C ASP A 6 -41.38 -58.78 -68.12
N GLN A 7 -40.43 -59.65 -67.92
CA GLN A 7 -39.46 -59.53 -66.82
C GLN A 7 -38.55 -58.30 -66.94
N SER A 8 -38.02 -58.06 -68.16
CA SER A 8 -37.22 -56.88 -68.47
C SER A 8 -38.02 -55.56 -68.26
N ARG A 9 -39.31 -55.57 -68.57
CA ARG A 9 -40.19 -54.42 -68.31
C ARG A 9 -40.39 -54.17 -66.80
N LEU A 10 -40.61 -55.21 -66.02
CA LEU A 10 -40.74 -55.09 -64.56
C LEU A 10 -39.46 -54.62 -63.91
N GLU A 11 -38.31 -55.14 -64.34
CA GLU A 11 -37.00 -54.71 -63.85
C GLU A 11 -36.75 -53.19 -64.13
N ARG A 12 -37.05 -52.79 -65.39
CA ARG A 12 -36.92 -51.39 -65.77
C ARG A 12 -37.83 -50.47 -64.91
N GLN A 13 -39.11 -50.91 -64.76
CA GLN A 13 -40.04 -50.11 -63.94
C GLN A 13 -39.59 -49.99 -62.47
N SER A 14 -39.06 -51.06 -61.89
CA SER A 14 -38.52 -51.03 -60.52
C SER A 14 -37.32 -50.13 -60.41
N LEU A 15 -36.43 -50.07 -61.38
CA LEU A 15 -35.29 -49.14 -61.40
C LEU A 15 -35.71 -47.68 -61.59
N GLU A 16 -36.74 -47.44 -62.41
CA GLU A 16 -37.30 -46.06 -62.56
C GLU A 16 -37.92 -45.55 -61.25
N VAL A 17 -38.71 -46.36 -60.58
CA VAL A 17 -39.27 -46.01 -59.28
C VAL A 17 -38.15 -45.74 -58.22
N ARG A 18 -37.14 -46.60 -58.15
CA ARG A 18 -36.00 -46.45 -57.26
C ARG A 18 -35.23 -45.14 -57.54
N ARG A 19 -35.04 -44.84 -58.83
CA ARG A 19 -34.38 -43.56 -59.22
C ARG A 19 -35.20 -42.33 -58.79
N GLU A 20 -36.52 -42.34 -58.99
CA GLU A 20 -37.39 -41.26 -58.55
C GLU A 20 -37.33 -41.07 -57.04
N THR A 21 -37.44 -42.17 -56.29
CA THR A 21 -37.34 -42.13 -54.82
C THR A 21 -36.03 -41.53 -54.35
N ILE A 22 -34.90 -41.89 -54.97
CA ILE A 22 -33.58 -41.31 -54.58
C ILE A 22 -33.50 -39.84 -54.95
N ASN A 23 -34.01 -39.45 -56.13
CA ASN A 23 -34.05 -38.07 -56.54
C ASN A 23 -34.89 -37.18 -55.56
N GLU A 24 -36.07 -37.69 -55.15
CA GLU A 24 -36.89 -36.98 -54.15
C GLU A 24 -36.14 -36.81 -52.81
N GLN A 25 -35.43 -37.84 -52.34
CA GLN A 25 -34.63 -37.77 -51.12
C GLN A 25 -33.49 -36.76 -51.22
N LEU A 26 -32.82 -36.68 -52.37
CA LEU A 26 -31.74 -35.71 -52.62
C LEU A 26 -32.27 -34.28 -52.65
N VAL A 27 -33.44 -34.06 -53.24
CA VAL A 27 -34.11 -32.74 -53.27
C VAL A 27 -34.54 -32.32 -51.86
N ILE A 28 -35.13 -33.22 -51.07
CA ILE A 28 -35.53 -32.94 -49.68
C ILE A 28 -34.33 -32.53 -48.83
N ASN A 29 -33.17 -33.15 -49.08
CA ASN A 29 -31.94 -32.86 -48.33
C ASN A 29 -31.12 -31.70 -48.94
N ASN A 30 -31.65 -30.99 -49.97
CA ASN A 30 -30.95 -29.91 -50.71
C ASN A 30 -29.58 -30.33 -51.26
N ILE A 31 -29.47 -31.58 -51.71
CA ILE A 31 -28.24 -32.13 -52.28
C ILE A 31 -28.32 -32.10 -53.81
N ASP A 32 -27.39 -31.42 -54.47
CA ASP A 32 -27.29 -31.38 -55.91
C ASP A 32 -26.63 -32.67 -56.43
N VAL A 33 -27.37 -33.39 -57.23
CA VAL A 33 -26.93 -34.67 -57.81
C VAL A 33 -25.65 -34.59 -58.62
N GLN A 34 -25.47 -33.49 -59.38
CA GLN A 34 -24.28 -33.32 -60.19
C GLN A 34 -23.02 -33.10 -59.32
N THR A 35 -23.15 -32.38 -58.23
CA THR A 35 -22.05 -32.19 -57.26
C THR A 35 -21.65 -33.52 -56.61
N VAL A 36 -22.62 -34.35 -56.26
CA VAL A 36 -22.34 -35.69 -55.66
C VAL A 36 -21.65 -36.63 -56.64
N ILE A 37 -22.10 -36.66 -57.90
CA ILE A 37 -21.50 -37.54 -58.95
C ILE A 37 -20.04 -37.13 -59.21
N VAL A 38 -19.75 -35.79 -59.26
CA VAL A 38 -18.37 -35.31 -59.50
C VAL A 38 -17.46 -35.56 -58.31
N ALA A 39 -18.01 -35.58 -57.13
CA ALA A 39 -17.25 -35.84 -55.89
C ALA A 39 -17.12 -37.31 -55.53
N LEU A 40 -17.78 -38.23 -56.31
CA LEU A 40 -17.76 -39.66 -56.03
C LEU A 40 -16.41 -40.25 -56.43
N PRO A 41 -15.70 -40.96 -55.52
CA PRO A 41 -14.48 -41.70 -55.89
C PRO A 41 -14.72 -42.77 -56.92
N GLU A 42 -13.76 -43.04 -57.83
CA GLU A 42 -13.89 -44.04 -58.88
C GLU A 42 -14.04 -45.48 -58.32
N ASP A 43 -13.57 -45.69 -57.06
CA ASP A 43 -13.63 -46.96 -56.33
C ASP A 43 -14.80 -47.04 -55.33
N ALA A 44 -15.79 -46.15 -55.44
CA ALA A 44 -16.93 -46.15 -54.55
C ALA A 44 -17.81 -47.37 -54.66
N GLU A 45 -17.81 -48.24 -53.65
CA GLU A 45 -18.71 -49.39 -53.54
C GLU A 45 -19.89 -49.09 -52.59
N GLU A 46 -21.11 -49.43 -53.03
CA GLU A 46 -22.34 -49.23 -52.26
C GLU A 46 -22.28 -49.91 -50.89
N SER A 47 -21.70 -51.09 -50.79
CA SER A 47 -21.53 -51.89 -49.60
C SER A 47 -20.66 -51.15 -48.54
N ALA A 48 -19.52 -50.60 -48.99
CA ALA A 48 -18.59 -49.89 -48.12
C ALA A 48 -19.19 -48.58 -47.54
N TRP A 49 -19.95 -47.85 -48.34
CA TRP A 49 -20.68 -46.70 -47.93
C TRP A 49 -21.84 -47.00 -46.98
N ALA A 50 -22.58 -48.14 -47.24
CA ALA A 50 -23.64 -48.58 -46.33
C ALA A 50 -23.09 -48.92 -44.92
N GLU A 51 -21.97 -49.66 -44.84
CA GLU A 51 -21.32 -49.99 -43.58
C GLU A 51 -20.84 -48.75 -42.84
N ARG A 52 -20.30 -47.75 -43.58
CA ARG A 52 -19.86 -46.52 -43.02
C ARG A 52 -21.02 -45.70 -42.45
N ILE A 53 -22.15 -45.62 -43.14
CA ILE A 53 -23.38 -44.98 -42.69
C ILE A 53 -23.90 -45.66 -41.43
N ASP A 54 -23.96 -46.99 -41.41
CA ASP A 54 -24.41 -47.71 -40.22
C ASP A 54 -23.50 -47.53 -39.03
N GLY A 55 -22.20 -47.50 -39.27
CA GLY A 55 -21.21 -47.14 -38.23
C GLY A 55 -21.37 -45.73 -37.66
N LEU A 56 -21.65 -44.75 -38.54
CA LEU A 56 -21.90 -43.37 -38.11
C LEU A 56 -23.23 -43.25 -37.36
N ASN A 57 -24.28 -43.89 -37.81
CA ASN A 57 -25.58 -43.93 -37.14
C ASN A 57 -25.46 -44.53 -35.72
N LYS A 58 -24.72 -45.64 -35.57
CA LYS A 58 -24.45 -46.23 -34.26
C LYS A 58 -23.70 -45.24 -33.33
N LYS A 59 -22.73 -44.53 -33.89
CA LYS A 59 -22.01 -43.47 -33.09
C LYS A 59 -22.94 -42.35 -32.68
N ILE A 60 -23.81 -41.88 -33.59
CA ILE A 60 -24.80 -40.82 -33.28
C ILE A 60 -25.79 -41.29 -32.21
N MET A 61 -26.30 -42.54 -32.34
CA MET A 61 -27.18 -43.12 -31.32
C MET A 61 -26.51 -43.23 -29.93
N ASN A 62 -25.25 -43.60 -29.91
CA ASN A 62 -24.47 -43.71 -28.65
C ASN A 62 -24.18 -42.35 -28.00
N LEU A 63 -24.18 -41.26 -28.74
CA LEU A 63 -24.06 -39.91 -28.20
C LEU A 63 -25.29 -39.46 -27.39
N GLY A 64 -26.44 -40.09 -27.62
CA GLY A 64 -27.71 -39.77 -26.95
C GLY A 64 -28.23 -38.36 -27.30
N ALA A 65 -29.01 -37.80 -26.43
CA ALA A 65 -29.55 -36.45 -26.60
C ALA A 65 -28.45 -35.40 -26.39
N ILE A 66 -27.98 -34.80 -27.46
CA ILE A 66 -26.96 -33.75 -27.43
C ILE A 66 -27.65 -32.41 -27.06
N ASN A 67 -27.20 -31.80 -25.97
CA ASN A 67 -27.62 -30.46 -25.65
C ASN A 67 -26.85 -29.45 -26.52
N MET A 68 -27.47 -28.94 -27.57
CA MET A 68 -26.84 -27.93 -28.44
C MET A 68 -26.54 -26.62 -27.75
N ALA A 69 -27.33 -26.28 -26.73
CA ALA A 69 -27.10 -25.08 -25.91
C ALA A 69 -25.80 -25.20 -25.08
N ALA A 70 -25.35 -26.42 -24.78
CA ALA A 70 -24.11 -26.63 -24.02
C ALA A 70 -22.85 -26.10 -24.73
N ILE A 71 -22.87 -26.00 -26.06
CA ILE A 71 -21.74 -25.45 -26.83
C ILE A 71 -21.64 -23.96 -26.60
N GLU A 72 -22.75 -23.22 -26.68
CA GLU A 72 -22.81 -21.78 -26.45
C GLU A 72 -22.50 -21.44 -25.00
N GLU A 73 -23.02 -22.25 -24.06
CA GLU A 73 -22.71 -22.10 -22.63
C GLU A 73 -21.22 -22.36 -22.35
N PHE A 74 -20.62 -23.36 -22.96
CA PHE A 74 -19.20 -23.68 -22.80
C PHE A 74 -18.31 -22.52 -23.32
N ASP A 75 -18.64 -21.96 -24.48
CA ASP A 75 -17.90 -20.85 -25.06
C ASP A 75 -18.02 -19.59 -24.18
N ALA A 76 -19.21 -19.31 -23.66
CA ALA A 76 -19.43 -18.18 -22.74
C ALA A 76 -18.66 -18.35 -21.43
N GLU A 77 -18.69 -19.54 -20.82
CA GLU A 77 -17.94 -19.81 -19.58
C GLU A 77 -16.44 -19.85 -19.81
N THR A 78 -15.98 -20.28 -20.98
CA THR A 78 -14.56 -20.21 -21.34
C THR A 78 -14.06 -18.77 -21.44
N GLN A 79 -14.84 -17.88 -22.06
CA GLN A 79 -14.50 -16.44 -22.11
C GLN A 79 -14.49 -15.82 -20.71
N ARG A 80 -15.46 -16.18 -19.88
CA ARG A 80 -15.53 -15.74 -18.48
C ARG A 80 -14.33 -16.23 -17.68
N GLN A 81 -13.93 -17.48 -17.85
CA GLN A 81 -12.75 -18.04 -17.22
C GLN A 81 -11.50 -17.26 -17.60
N GLN A 82 -11.27 -17.01 -18.89
CA GLN A 82 -10.10 -16.24 -19.36
C GLN A 82 -10.06 -14.83 -18.78
N TYR A 83 -11.21 -14.18 -18.71
CA TYR A 83 -11.32 -12.84 -18.08
C TYR A 83 -10.96 -12.89 -16.59
N LEU A 84 -11.50 -13.86 -15.85
CA LEU A 84 -11.22 -14.01 -14.41
C LEU A 84 -9.77 -14.41 -14.15
N GLU A 85 -9.18 -15.25 -14.99
CA GLU A 85 -7.76 -15.61 -14.90
C GLU A 85 -6.84 -14.39 -15.12
N ALA A 86 -7.16 -13.55 -16.10
CA ALA A 86 -6.42 -12.31 -16.33
C ALA A 86 -6.51 -11.37 -15.12
N GLN A 87 -7.71 -11.18 -14.56
CA GLN A 87 -7.88 -10.37 -13.33
C GLN A 87 -7.17 -10.97 -12.12
N TYR A 88 -7.21 -12.29 -11.97
CA TYR A 88 -6.49 -12.97 -10.88
C TYR A 88 -4.98 -12.74 -10.95
N LEU A 89 -4.40 -12.83 -12.15
CA LEU A 89 -2.98 -12.57 -12.37
C LEU A 89 -2.62 -11.11 -12.05
N ASP A 90 -3.42 -10.17 -12.52
CA ASP A 90 -3.20 -8.73 -12.25
C ASP A 90 -3.26 -8.42 -10.73
N LEU A 91 -4.26 -8.95 -10.04
CA LEU A 91 -4.38 -8.82 -8.59
C LEU A 91 -3.21 -9.47 -7.84
N LYS A 92 -2.74 -10.62 -8.30
CA LYS A 92 -1.58 -11.32 -7.71
C LYS A 92 -0.30 -10.51 -7.88
N ASP A 93 -0.11 -9.90 -9.03
CA ASP A 93 1.05 -9.03 -9.30
C ASP A 93 0.98 -7.74 -8.47
N ALA A 94 -0.21 -7.15 -8.35
CA ALA A 94 -0.44 -6.00 -7.47
C ALA A 94 -0.15 -6.34 -6.00
N LEU A 95 -0.61 -7.48 -5.49
CA LEU A 95 -0.30 -7.95 -4.14
C LEU A 95 1.20 -8.15 -3.92
N THR A 96 1.89 -8.76 -4.90
CA THR A 96 3.34 -8.95 -4.83
C THR A 96 4.08 -7.61 -4.78
N THR A 97 3.63 -6.65 -5.57
CA THR A 97 4.19 -5.29 -5.59
C THR A 97 3.99 -4.58 -4.26
N LEU A 98 2.78 -4.67 -3.67
CA LEU A 98 2.48 -4.12 -2.36
C LEU A 98 3.31 -4.77 -1.24
N ASP A 99 3.42 -6.09 -1.23
CA ASP A 99 4.24 -6.82 -0.25
C ASP A 99 5.72 -6.39 -0.31
N ASN A 100 6.26 -6.25 -1.52
CA ASN A 100 7.62 -5.74 -1.71
C ASN A 100 7.77 -4.28 -1.25
N ALA A 101 6.77 -3.43 -1.49
CA ALA A 101 6.77 -2.05 -1.02
C ALA A 101 6.73 -1.99 0.51
N ILE A 102 5.87 -2.77 1.15
CA ILE A 102 5.79 -2.87 2.62
C ILE A 102 7.13 -3.32 3.20
N LYS A 103 7.72 -4.40 2.67
CA LYS A 103 9.02 -4.90 3.13
C LYS A 103 10.14 -3.86 2.99
N LYS A 104 10.08 -3.04 1.92
CA LYS A 104 11.03 -1.95 1.72
C LYS A 104 10.84 -0.84 2.76
N ILE A 105 9.59 -0.40 2.97
CA ILE A 105 9.24 0.62 3.96
C ILE A 105 9.65 0.15 5.36
N ASP A 106 9.35 -1.08 5.74
CA ASP A 106 9.71 -1.64 7.04
C ASP A 106 11.22 -1.61 7.27
N ARG A 107 12.01 -2.00 6.26
CA ARG A 107 13.47 -1.97 6.34
C ARG A 107 14.01 -0.55 6.50
N GLU A 108 13.51 0.37 5.68
CA GLU A 108 13.92 1.79 5.76
C GLU A 108 13.52 2.42 7.09
N THR A 109 12.32 2.10 7.58
CA THR A 109 11.81 2.59 8.88
C THR A 109 12.68 2.08 10.03
N ARG A 110 13.02 0.78 10.06
CA ARG A 110 13.93 0.20 11.06
C ARG A 110 15.30 0.87 11.05
N THR A 111 15.85 1.09 9.88
CA THR A 111 17.15 1.75 9.74
C THR A 111 17.10 3.18 10.25
N LYS A 112 16.13 3.98 9.78
CA LYS A 112 15.95 5.36 10.22
C LYS A 112 15.65 5.48 11.71
N PHE A 113 14.81 4.58 12.24
CA PHE A 113 14.52 4.55 13.67
C PHE A 113 15.80 4.35 14.49
N LYS A 114 16.60 3.33 14.13
CA LYS A 114 17.85 3.04 14.83
C LYS A 114 18.84 4.19 14.75
N GLU A 115 19.07 4.75 13.57
CA GLU A 115 19.95 5.91 13.41
C GLU A 115 19.51 7.12 14.22
N THR A 116 18.20 7.38 14.24
CA THR A 116 17.61 8.49 15.00
C THR A 116 17.72 8.23 16.49
N PHE A 117 17.41 7.01 16.92
CA PHE A 117 17.53 6.59 18.32
C PHE A 117 18.97 6.76 18.82
N ASP A 118 19.96 6.27 18.07
CA ASP A 118 21.38 6.36 18.46
C ASP A 118 21.82 7.84 18.59
N LYS A 119 21.38 8.71 17.67
CA LYS A 119 21.67 10.15 17.75
C LYS A 119 21.01 10.81 18.96
N ILE A 120 19.71 10.52 19.20
CA ILE A 120 19.00 11.08 20.37
C ILE A 120 19.67 10.60 21.66
N ASN A 121 20.00 9.31 21.74
CA ASN A 121 20.63 8.74 22.91
C ASN A 121 22.01 9.37 23.20
N ALA A 122 22.82 9.57 22.16
CA ALA A 122 24.10 10.26 22.29
C ALA A 122 23.93 11.71 22.78
N ASN A 123 23.00 12.47 22.16
CA ASN A 123 22.72 13.83 22.57
C ASN A 123 22.19 13.90 24.02
N PHE A 124 21.26 13.01 24.37
CA PHE A 124 20.69 12.93 25.72
C PHE A 124 21.75 12.63 26.78
N SER A 125 22.61 11.64 26.50
CA SER A 125 23.72 11.30 27.39
C SER A 125 24.74 12.44 27.56
N ALA A 126 24.91 13.28 26.52
CA ALA A 126 25.83 14.45 26.60
C ALA A 126 25.20 15.66 27.27
N LEU A 127 23.90 15.93 27.02
CA LEU A 127 23.18 17.10 27.59
C LEU A 127 22.82 16.91 29.06
N PHE A 128 22.49 15.71 29.47
CA PHE A 128 22.03 15.40 30.80
C PHE A 128 23.05 15.87 31.90
N PRO A 129 24.34 15.49 31.82
CA PRO A 129 25.32 15.95 32.80
C PRO A 129 25.54 17.47 32.78
N LYS A 130 25.40 18.14 31.65
CA LYS A 130 25.53 19.61 31.53
C LYS A 130 24.42 20.32 32.32
N LEU A 131 23.17 19.84 32.19
CA LEU A 131 22.00 20.40 32.87
C LEU A 131 21.98 20.09 34.37
N PHE A 132 22.34 18.90 34.77
CA PHE A 132 22.29 18.48 36.17
C PHE A 132 23.59 18.71 36.96
N GLY A 133 24.69 19.07 36.24
CA GLY A 133 26.03 19.16 36.86
C GLY A 133 26.59 17.80 37.24
N GLY A 134 26.16 16.74 36.55
CA GLY A 134 26.56 15.37 36.76
C GLY A 134 25.43 14.39 36.51
N GLY A 135 25.62 13.14 36.91
CA GLY A 135 24.66 12.07 36.69
C GLY A 135 24.83 11.37 35.29
N LYS A 136 23.96 10.43 35.02
CA LYS A 136 23.96 9.67 33.77
C LYS A 136 22.52 9.52 33.28
N ALA A 137 22.33 9.63 31.99
CA ALA A 137 21.07 9.29 31.35
C ALA A 137 21.29 8.63 29.99
N TYR A 138 20.40 7.73 29.65
CA TYR A 138 20.39 7.04 28.37
C TYR A 138 18.99 6.53 28.07
N LEU A 139 18.76 6.22 26.79
CA LEU A 139 17.53 5.61 26.30
C LEU A 139 17.78 4.10 26.09
N GLU A 140 16.78 3.30 26.40
CA GLU A 140 16.79 1.85 26.19
C GLU A 140 15.58 1.44 25.37
N ILE A 141 15.83 0.59 24.37
CA ILE A 141 14.77 0.00 23.52
C ILE A 141 14.20 -1.21 24.25
N VAL A 142 12.89 -1.26 24.41
CA VAL A 142 12.17 -2.36 25.05
C VAL A 142 11.32 -3.08 24.01
N GLY A 143 11.63 -4.35 23.77
CA GLY A 143 10.95 -5.21 22.79
C GLY A 143 11.90 -5.75 21.72
N ASP A 144 11.50 -6.85 21.11
CA ASP A 144 12.31 -7.55 20.11
C ASP A 144 12.17 -6.99 18.69
N ASP A 145 11.07 -6.28 18.41
CA ASP A 145 10.78 -5.71 17.10
C ASP A 145 10.83 -4.19 17.13
N LEU A 146 11.80 -3.61 16.40
CA LEU A 146 12.02 -2.16 16.32
C LEU A 146 10.81 -1.33 15.83
N LEU A 147 9.88 -1.94 15.09
CA LEU A 147 8.68 -1.24 14.61
C LEU A 147 7.61 -1.09 15.71
N ASN A 148 7.63 -1.99 16.68
CA ASN A 148 6.69 -2.02 17.80
C ASN A 148 7.39 -1.80 19.15
N ALA A 149 8.68 -1.47 19.13
CA ALA A 149 9.47 -1.27 20.33
C ALA A 149 9.05 -0.03 21.11
N GLY A 150 9.00 -0.16 22.43
CA GLY A 150 8.94 0.96 23.34
C GLY A 150 10.32 1.57 23.56
N VAL A 151 10.36 2.83 24.00
CA VAL A 151 11.59 3.48 24.47
C VAL A 151 11.45 3.83 25.93
N THR A 152 12.37 3.35 26.75
CA THR A 152 12.43 3.66 28.18
C THR A 152 13.55 4.65 28.45
N VAL A 153 13.27 5.65 29.29
CA VAL A 153 14.22 6.68 29.72
C VAL A 153 14.85 6.23 31.04
N MET A 154 16.14 5.98 31.01
CA MET A 154 16.95 5.66 32.18
C MET A 154 17.73 6.90 32.59
N ALA A 155 17.46 7.45 33.77
CA ALA A 155 18.13 8.63 34.25
C ALA A 155 18.46 8.53 35.76
N MET A 156 19.70 8.84 36.09
CA MET A 156 20.21 8.94 37.47
C MET A 156 20.73 10.38 37.74
N PRO A 157 19.83 11.29 38.04
CA PRO A 157 20.22 12.66 38.38
C PRO A 157 20.89 12.71 39.77
N PRO A 158 21.85 13.63 39.99
CA PRO A 158 22.46 13.85 41.30
C PRO A 158 21.53 14.53 42.31
N GLY A 159 20.30 14.92 41.90
CA GLY A 159 19.30 15.63 42.69
C GLY A 159 17.88 15.43 42.20
N LYS A 160 17.05 16.49 42.20
CA LYS A 160 15.64 16.44 41.77
C LYS A 160 15.48 16.13 40.29
N LYS A 161 14.46 15.34 39.93
CA LYS A 161 14.25 14.74 38.59
C LYS A 161 13.63 15.69 37.55
N ALA A 162 13.31 16.95 37.89
CA ALA A 162 12.49 17.83 37.06
C ALA A 162 13.06 18.13 35.65
N LEU A 163 14.38 18.23 35.52
CA LEU A 163 15.05 18.54 34.23
C LEU A 163 15.22 17.35 33.27
N THR A 164 14.89 16.14 33.70
CA THR A 164 15.07 14.93 32.80
C THR A 164 14.24 15.04 31.52
N ALA A 165 12.99 15.47 31.66
CA ALA A 165 12.10 15.67 30.48
C ALA A 165 12.62 16.78 29.56
N VAL A 166 13.08 17.90 30.14
CA VAL A 166 13.67 19.05 29.42
C VAL A 166 14.91 18.62 28.63
N SER A 167 15.80 17.84 29.30
CA SER A 167 17.01 17.30 28.69
C SER A 167 16.71 16.40 27.50
N LEU A 168 15.69 15.55 27.63
CA LEU A 168 15.27 14.68 26.54
C LEU A 168 14.67 15.49 25.37
N VAL A 169 13.76 16.44 25.68
CA VAL A 169 13.15 17.29 24.66
C VAL A 169 14.21 18.05 23.86
N PHE A 170 15.19 18.65 24.54
CA PHE A 170 16.26 19.35 23.86
C PHE A 170 17.20 18.44 23.08
N SER A 171 17.39 17.21 23.52
CA SER A 171 18.16 16.22 22.76
C SER A 171 17.48 15.85 21.42
N ILE A 172 16.17 15.76 21.44
CA ILE A 172 15.35 15.54 20.19
C ILE A 172 15.40 16.82 19.34
N PHE A 173 15.26 17.98 19.97
CA PHE A 173 15.25 19.27 19.28
C PHE A 173 16.58 19.58 18.57
N GLN A 174 17.72 19.16 19.13
CA GLN A 174 19.03 19.30 18.48
C GLN A 174 19.17 18.51 17.19
N LEU A 175 18.41 17.44 17.00
CA LEU A 175 18.42 16.67 15.75
C LEU A 175 17.70 17.37 14.61
N ASN A 176 16.61 18.02 14.91
CA ASN A 176 15.78 18.71 13.93
C ASN A 176 15.25 20.02 14.56
N PRO A 177 16.09 21.05 14.61
CA PRO A 177 15.72 22.31 15.27
C PRO A 177 14.58 22.98 14.50
N ALA A 178 13.51 23.32 15.22
CA ALA A 178 12.46 24.17 14.70
C ALA A 178 12.97 25.63 14.63
N PRO A 179 12.41 26.49 13.78
CA PRO A 179 12.83 27.89 13.68
C PRO A 179 12.61 28.67 14.97
N PHE A 180 11.66 28.26 15.80
CA PHE A 180 11.43 28.82 17.13
C PHE A 180 10.98 27.77 18.13
N CYS A 181 11.17 28.04 19.43
CA CYS A 181 10.73 27.18 20.52
C CYS A 181 10.04 28.06 21.59
N MET A 182 8.83 27.68 22.00
CA MET A 182 8.10 28.35 23.08
C MET A 182 8.16 27.49 24.34
N LEU A 183 8.60 28.09 25.44
CA LEU A 183 8.73 27.47 26.75
C LEU A 183 7.86 28.21 27.73
N ASP A 184 6.96 27.53 28.42
CA ASP A 184 6.05 28.09 29.39
C ASP A 184 6.37 27.55 30.78
N GLU A 185 6.87 28.43 31.67
CA GLU A 185 7.23 28.18 33.08
C GLU A 185 8.08 26.91 33.30
N VAL A 186 8.93 26.52 32.33
CA VAL A 186 9.76 25.30 32.40
C VAL A 186 10.80 25.40 33.52
N ASP A 187 11.20 26.60 33.91
CA ASP A 187 12.16 26.91 34.98
C ASP A 187 11.54 26.98 36.38
N ALA A 188 10.22 27.05 36.52
CA ALA A 188 9.53 27.15 37.80
C ALA A 188 9.86 26.01 38.81
N PRO A 189 9.97 24.72 38.41
CA PRO A 189 10.31 23.65 39.33
C PRO A 189 11.83 23.53 39.64
N LEU A 190 12.68 24.39 39.08
CA LEU A 190 14.13 24.31 39.18
C LEU A 190 14.66 25.04 40.41
N ASP A 191 15.73 24.54 40.99
CA ASP A 191 16.53 25.30 41.93
C ASP A 191 17.44 26.31 41.22
N GLU A 192 17.94 27.32 41.94
CA GLU A 192 18.75 28.40 41.36
C GLU A 192 19.93 27.90 40.55
N SER A 193 20.62 26.86 41.00
CA SER A 193 21.78 26.31 40.29
C SER A 193 21.40 25.66 38.97
N ASN A 194 20.24 25.02 38.92
CA ASN A 194 19.72 24.40 37.70
C ASN A 194 19.09 25.44 36.75
N VAL A 195 18.50 26.52 37.27
CA VAL A 195 18.05 27.67 36.45
C VAL A 195 19.22 28.28 35.70
N VAL A 196 20.35 28.52 36.38
CA VAL A 196 21.54 29.06 35.71
C VAL A 196 22.04 28.15 34.60
N ARG A 197 22.08 26.82 34.84
CA ARG A 197 22.49 25.85 33.78
C ARG A 197 21.52 25.80 32.64
N PHE A 198 20.21 25.79 32.92
CA PHE A 198 19.15 25.88 31.94
C PHE A 198 19.28 27.15 31.09
N SER A 199 19.45 28.30 31.73
CA SER A 199 19.64 29.57 31.06
C SER A 199 20.86 29.59 30.13
N ASN A 200 21.99 29.04 30.59
CA ASN A 200 23.19 28.90 29.75
C ASN A 200 22.98 28.01 28.53
N LEU A 201 22.24 26.91 28.69
CA LEU A 201 21.91 26.04 27.57
C LEU A 201 21.00 26.73 26.54
N ILE A 202 19.97 27.46 27.02
CA ILE A 202 19.10 28.27 26.14
C ILE A 202 19.93 29.30 25.38
N LYS A 203 20.86 29.99 26.06
CA LYS A 203 21.74 30.95 25.42
C LYS A 203 22.65 30.33 24.38
N GLU A 204 23.19 29.15 24.64
CA GLU A 204 23.99 28.39 23.65
C GLU A 204 23.14 28.02 22.41
N MET A 205 21.92 27.53 22.60
CA MET A 205 21.02 27.13 21.55
C MET A 205 20.39 28.30 20.79
N SER A 206 20.29 29.47 21.39
CA SER A 206 19.69 30.68 20.80
C SER A 206 20.49 31.21 19.59
N ALA A 207 21.72 30.76 19.41
CA ALA A 207 22.49 31.04 18.19
C ALA A 207 21.87 30.48 16.92
N SER A 208 21.06 29.40 17.01
CA SER A 208 20.44 28.72 15.89
C SER A 208 18.92 28.70 15.94
N VAL A 209 18.30 28.97 17.08
CA VAL A 209 16.87 28.86 17.33
C VAL A 209 16.36 30.07 18.11
N GLN A 210 15.23 30.63 17.70
CA GLN A 210 14.55 31.65 18.46
C GLN A 210 13.78 31.03 19.62
N PHE A 211 14.07 31.48 20.87
CA PHE A 211 13.32 31.07 22.06
C PHE A 211 12.33 32.16 22.48
N ILE A 212 11.12 31.73 22.79
CA ILE A 212 10.10 32.56 23.46
C ILE A 212 9.84 31.87 24.80
N ILE A 213 10.18 32.55 25.88
CA ILE A 213 10.11 32.00 27.25
C ILE A 213 9.12 32.79 28.06
N ILE A 214 8.12 32.13 28.61
CA ILE A 214 7.24 32.69 29.63
C ILE A 214 7.80 32.27 30.97
N THR A 215 8.19 33.23 31.79
CA THR A 215 8.81 32.96 33.10
C THR A 215 8.59 34.11 34.08
N HIS A 216 8.65 33.80 35.35
CA HIS A 216 8.71 34.79 36.45
C HIS A 216 10.08 34.76 37.13
N ASN A 217 11.04 33.97 36.65
CA ASN A 217 12.38 33.84 37.23
C ASN A 217 13.33 34.91 36.69
N LYS A 218 13.92 35.68 37.58
CA LYS A 218 14.83 36.77 37.22
C LYS A 218 16.06 36.34 36.47
N THR A 219 16.67 35.20 36.87
CA THR A 219 17.85 34.66 36.20
C THR A 219 17.56 34.24 34.75
N THR A 220 16.37 33.73 34.50
CA THR A 220 15.95 33.40 33.12
C THR A 220 15.64 34.67 32.31
N MET A 221 15.11 35.74 32.95
CA MET A 221 14.87 37.00 32.28
C MET A 221 16.18 37.71 31.89
N GLU A 222 17.23 37.60 32.68
CA GLU A 222 18.53 38.24 32.42
C GLU A 222 19.24 37.75 31.16
N ILE A 223 18.92 36.56 30.67
CA ILE A 223 19.51 36.05 29.42
C ILE A 223 18.76 36.48 28.17
N ALA A 224 17.57 37.05 28.33
CA ALA A 224 16.75 37.47 27.21
C ALA A 224 17.31 38.73 26.55
N ASN A 225 17.24 38.81 25.22
CA ASN A 225 17.59 40.04 24.49
C ASN A 225 16.44 41.08 24.56
N GLN A 226 15.20 40.56 24.63
CA GLN A 226 14.00 41.40 24.66
C GLN A 226 13.03 40.86 25.71
N LEU A 227 12.55 41.78 26.56
CA LEU A 227 11.52 41.50 27.57
C LEU A 227 10.17 42.06 27.11
N VAL A 228 9.13 41.20 27.21
CA VAL A 228 7.75 41.59 26.93
C VAL A 228 6.94 41.33 28.20
N GLY A 229 6.51 42.44 28.84
CA GLY A 229 5.63 42.36 29.99
C GLY A 229 4.16 42.46 29.61
N VAL A 230 3.32 41.74 30.33
CA VAL A 230 1.87 41.90 30.23
C VAL A 230 1.38 42.63 31.46
N THR A 231 0.81 43.81 31.27
CA THR A 231 0.26 44.62 32.37
C THR A 231 -1.24 44.84 32.21
N MET A 232 -1.94 45.05 33.31
CA MET A 232 -3.37 45.34 33.33
C MET A 232 -3.57 46.65 34.10
N LYS A 233 -3.64 47.78 33.38
CA LYS A 233 -3.95 49.08 33.98
C LYS A 233 -5.44 49.29 34.24
N GLU A 234 -6.27 48.69 33.40
CA GLU A 234 -7.72 48.72 33.51
C GLU A 234 -8.22 47.27 33.72
N PRO A 235 -9.17 47.00 34.61
CA PRO A 235 -9.67 45.67 34.83
C PRO A 235 -10.19 45.05 33.54
N GLY A 236 -9.63 43.87 33.16
CA GLY A 236 -10.02 43.11 31.92
C GLY A 236 -9.31 43.56 30.65
N VAL A 237 -8.42 44.57 30.67
CA VAL A 237 -7.68 45.02 29.49
C VAL A 237 -6.18 44.78 29.68
N SER A 238 -5.64 43.80 29.01
CA SER A 238 -4.21 43.49 29.01
C SER A 238 -3.46 44.39 28.02
N ARG A 239 -2.30 44.94 28.41
CA ARG A 239 -1.38 45.66 27.53
C ARG A 239 -0.02 44.98 27.51
N LEU A 240 0.58 44.91 26.32
CA LEU A 240 1.96 44.48 26.13
C LEU A 240 2.90 45.69 26.29
N VAL A 241 3.97 45.50 27.08
CA VAL A 241 5.08 46.44 27.22
C VAL A 241 6.35 45.71 26.83
N SER A 242 7.04 46.17 25.79
CA SER A 242 8.30 45.59 25.31
C SER A 242 9.46 46.50 25.69
N VAL A 243 10.55 45.91 26.17
CA VAL A 243 11.80 46.59 26.50
C VAL A 243 12.96 45.80 25.91
N ASP A 244 13.79 46.47 25.10
CA ASP A 244 15.07 45.91 24.67
C ASP A 244 16.08 46.14 25.81
N ILE A 245 16.66 45.05 26.32
CA ILE A 245 17.56 45.11 27.47
C ILE A 245 18.87 45.83 27.11
N ASN A 246 19.38 45.62 25.91
CA ASN A 246 20.62 46.26 25.47
C ASN A 246 20.44 47.79 25.36
N GLU A 247 19.32 48.24 24.78
CA GLU A 247 18.96 49.65 24.68
C GLU A 247 18.69 50.26 26.05
N ALA A 248 18.05 49.49 26.95
CA ALA A 248 17.81 49.96 28.34
C ALA A 248 19.10 50.11 29.15
N VAL A 249 20.10 49.21 28.95
CA VAL A 249 21.42 49.31 29.60
C VAL A 249 22.21 50.50 29.06
N GLU A 250 22.22 50.74 27.75
CA GLU A 250 22.87 51.92 27.17
C GLU A 250 22.26 53.23 27.68
N LEU A 251 20.95 53.31 27.80
CA LEU A 251 20.25 54.47 28.33
C LEU A 251 20.49 54.69 29.86
N ALA A 252 20.80 53.64 30.61
CA ALA A 252 21.09 53.69 32.00
C ALA A 252 22.54 54.07 32.30
N ILE A 253 23.45 53.96 31.32
CA ILE A 253 24.87 54.33 31.44
C ILE A 253 25.15 55.72 30.89
N ALA A 254 24.24 56.31 30.10
CA ALA A 254 24.32 57.67 29.56
C ALA A 254 23.76 58.68 30.52
#